data_df597d37d59fa9d98ccf1a7ce07a8ee4
#
_entry.id   df597d37d59fa9d98ccf1a7ce07a8ee4
#
_cell.length_a   1.000
_cell.length_b   1.000
_cell.length_c   1.000
_cell.angle_alpha   90.00
_cell.angle_beta   90.00
_cell.angle_gamma   90.00
#
_symmetry.space_group_name_H-M   'P 1'
#
loop_
_entity.id
_entity.type
_entity.pdbx_description
1 polymer ?
#
loop_
_entity_poly.entity_id
_entity_poly.type
_entity_poly.pdbx_seq_one_letter_code
_entity_poly.pdbx_strand_id
1 'polypeptide(L)'
;MSEENNTPKDDLDDEKKVPEAESHSDYKPADATDAQVKHQLSGMYQNWFLDYASYVILERAVPHIMDGLKPVQRRILHTMRRMDDGRYNKVANIVGEAMKFHPHGDASIKDALVQLGQKE
;
A
#
# COMPACT_ATOMS: atom_id res chain seq x y z
N MET A 1 -17.14 -26.78 -57.22
CA MET A 1 -16.34 -27.21 -56.07
C MET A 1 -16.23 -26.00 -55.19
N SER A 2 -17.11 -25.93 -54.21
CA SER A 2 -17.30 -24.83 -53.29
C SER A 2 -16.66 -25.27 -51.97
N GLU A 3 -15.57 -24.62 -51.54
CA GLU A 3 -14.97 -24.85 -50.23
C GLU A 3 -15.71 -24.01 -49.20
N GLU A 4 -16.41 -24.71 -48.30
CA GLU A 4 -17.04 -24.14 -47.13
C GLU A 4 -15.96 -23.77 -46.10
N ASN A 5 -15.88 -22.46 -45.83
CA ASN A 5 -15.03 -21.90 -44.83
C ASN A 5 -15.75 -22.02 -43.48
N ASN A 6 -15.36 -23.03 -42.69
CA ASN A 6 -15.91 -23.30 -41.37
C ASN A 6 -15.04 -22.58 -40.32
N THR A 7 -15.40 -21.37 -39.91
CA THR A 7 -14.81 -20.70 -38.77
C THR A 7 -15.52 -21.17 -37.50
N PRO A 8 -14.76 -21.61 -36.47
CA PRO A 8 -15.37 -21.90 -35.17
C PRO A 8 -15.79 -20.59 -34.48
N LYS A 9 -17.02 -20.58 -34.05
CA LYS A 9 -17.54 -19.52 -33.16
C LYS A 9 -16.89 -19.70 -31.78
N ASP A 10 -16.14 -18.70 -31.34
CA ASP A 10 -15.70 -18.56 -29.95
C ASP A 10 -16.91 -18.28 -29.06
N ASP A 11 -17.36 -19.29 -28.35
CA ASP A 11 -18.29 -19.17 -27.22
C ASP A 11 -17.52 -18.64 -26.01
N LEU A 12 -17.33 -17.32 -25.92
CA LEU A 12 -16.80 -16.62 -24.75
C LEU A 12 -17.88 -15.79 -24.09
N ASP A 13 -18.93 -16.45 -23.59
CA ASP A 13 -19.91 -15.85 -22.67
C ASP A 13 -20.08 -16.73 -21.43
N ASP A 14 -18.97 -17.02 -20.72
CA ASP A 14 -19.00 -17.36 -19.30
C ASP A 14 -18.79 -16.09 -18.48
N GLU A 15 -19.80 -15.24 -18.42
CA GLU A 15 -19.95 -14.24 -17.36
C GLU A 15 -19.99 -14.98 -16.02
N LYS A 16 -18.82 -15.15 -15.40
CA LYS A 16 -18.71 -15.52 -14.00
C LYS A 16 -19.40 -14.43 -13.18
N LYS A 17 -20.68 -14.69 -12.90
CA LYS A 17 -21.49 -13.97 -11.93
C LYS A 17 -20.72 -13.96 -10.62
N VAL A 18 -20.05 -12.84 -10.34
CA VAL A 18 -19.41 -12.56 -9.06
C VAL A 18 -20.53 -12.65 -8.02
N PRO A 19 -20.43 -13.50 -6.99
CA PRO A 19 -21.45 -13.52 -5.95
C PRO A 19 -21.51 -12.14 -5.32
N GLU A 20 -22.66 -11.47 -5.44
CA GLU A 20 -22.96 -10.28 -4.66
C GLU A 20 -22.72 -10.64 -3.19
N ALA A 21 -21.72 -9.98 -2.59
CA ALA A 21 -21.52 -10.05 -1.18
C ALA A 21 -22.79 -9.53 -0.51
N GLU A 22 -23.60 -10.47 0.00
CA GLU A 22 -24.73 -10.15 0.86
C GLU A 22 -24.18 -9.30 2.01
N SER A 23 -24.49 -8.01 1.99
CA SER A 23 -24.18 -7.12 3.09
C SER A 23 -25.06 -7.52 4.27
N HIS A 24 -24.58 -8.46 5.08
CA HIS A 24 -25.16 -8.74 6.38
C HIS A 24 -24.93 -7.55 7.32
N SER A 25 -25.64 -6.47 7.07
CA SER A 25 -25.79 -5.38 8.05
C SER A 25 -27.16 -5.41 8.71
N ASP A 26 -27.63 -6.58 9.09
CA ASP A 26 -28.76 -6.71 10.01
C ASP A 26 -28.37 -6.52 11.49
N TYR A 27 -27.28 -5.77 11.73
CA TYR A 27 -27.02 -5.29 13.07
C TYR A 27 -27.98 -4.14 13.39
N LYS A 28 -29.15 -4.47 13.95
CA LYS A 28 -29.98 -3.53 14.69
C LYS A 28 -29.39 -3.41 16.09
N PRO A 29 -28.76 -2.29 16.45
CA PRO A 29 -28.38 -2.07 17.85
C PRO A 29 -29.68 -2.03 18.67
N ALA A 30 -29.88 -3.02 19.53
CA ALA A 30 -30.96 -3.01 20.46
C ALA A 30 -30.81 -1.75 21.34
N ASP A 31 -31.79 -0.85 21.29
CA ASP A 31 -32.06 0.24 22.22
C ASP A 31 -30.94 1.29 22.43
N ALA A 32 -29.98 1.43 21.54
CA ALA A 32 -29.07 2.58 21.60
C ALA A 32 -29.80 3.84 21.10
N THR A 33 -29.94 4.85 21.93
CA THR A 33 -30.43 6.15 21.50
C THR A 33 -29.48 6.78 20.50
N ASP A 34 -30.00 7.52 19.51
CA ASP A 34 -29.18 8.18 18.46
C ASP A 34 -27.99 8.98 19.02
N ALA A 35 -28.14 9.53 20.23
CA ALA A 35 -27.09 10.25 20.94
C ALA A 35 -25.94 9.32 21.37
N GLN A 36 -26.22 8.10 21.82
CA GLN A 36 -25.21 7.13 22.24
C GLN A 36 -24.45 6.59 21.03
N VAL A 37 -25.14 6.33 19.91
CA VAL A 37 -24.50 5.89 18.65
C VAL A 37 -23.56 6.96 18.12
N LYS A 38 -24.00 8.23 18.10
CA LYS A 38 -23.15 9.35 17.69
C LYS A 38 -21.91 9.51 18.57
N HIS A 39 -22.03 9.31 19.86
CA HIS A 39 -20.90 9.43 20.79
C HIS A 39 -19.89 8.29 20.59
N GLN A 40 -20.35 7.06 20.37
CA GLN A 40 -19.47 5.93 20.08
C GLN A 40 -18.74 6.09 18.76
N LEU A 41 -19.42 6.52 17.69
CA LEU A 41 -18.81 6.77 16.40
C LEU A 41 -17.76 7.89 16.47
N SER A 42 -18.04 8.98 17.17
CA SER A 42 -17.08 10.06 17.37
C SER A 42 -15.82 9.57 18.09
N GLY A 43 -15.96 8.77 19.14
CA GLY A 43 -14.83 8.17 19.86
C GLY A 43 -14.00 7.21 18.99
N MET A 44 -14.65 6.39 18.16
CA MET A 44 -13.95 5.50 17.22
C MET A 44 -13.14 6.28 16.19
N TYR A 45 -13.73 7.31 15.56
CA TYR A 45 -13.03 8.17 14.60
C TYR A 45 -11.85 8.90 15.24
N GLN A 46 -12.01 9.39 16.45
CA GLN A 46 -10.95 10.05 17.19
C GLN A 46 -9.79 9.09 17.47
N ASN A 47 -10.05 7.88 17.92
CA ASN A 47 -9.02 6.88 18.18
C ASN A 47 -8.30 6.46 16.89
N TRP A 48 -9.04 6.17 15.81
CA TRP A 48 -8.44 5.83 14.52
C TRP A 48 -7.60 6.98 13.95
N PHE A 49 -8.06 8.22 14.11
CA PHE A 49 -7.28 9.37 13.69
C PHE A 49 -5.99 9.51 14.49
N LEU A 50 -6.03 9.33 15.81
CA LEU A 50 -4.84 9.38 16.66
C LEU A 50 -3.87 8.25 16.34
N ASP A 51 -4.34 7.03 16.11
CA ASP A 51 -3.52 5.89 15.72
C ASP A 51 -2.85 6.13 14.38
N TYR A 52 -3.60 6.61 13.40
CA TYR A 52 -3.05 6.94 12.08
C TYR A 52 -2.03 8.11 12.16
N ALA A 53 -2.35 9.16 12.89
CA ALA A 53 -1.45 10.29 13.09
C ALA A 53 -0.15 9.86 13.79
N SER A 54 -0.25 9.03 14.83
CA SER A 54 0.90 8.46 15.53
C SER A 54 1.76 7.62 14.59
N TYR A 55 1.15 6.76 13.78
CA TYR A 55 1.87 5.98 12.78
C TYR A 55 2.61 6.86 11.78
N VAL A 56 1.96 7.89 11.22
CA VAL A 56 2.60 8.81 10.25
C VAL A 56 3.75 9.57 10.88
N ILE A 57 3.60 10.00 12.13
CA ILE A 57 4.66 10.72 12.84
C ILE A 57 5.86 9.80 13.10
N LEU A 58 5.63 8.63 13.70
CA LEU A 58 6.71 7.75 14.15
C LEU A 58 7.37 6.97 13.02
N GLU A 59 6.59 6.50 12.04
CA GLU A 59 7.08 5.59 11.00
C GLU A 59 7.38 6.28 9.66
N ARG A 60 7.06 7.55 9.53
CA ARG A 60 7.23 8.26 8.25
C ARG A 60 7.94 9.61 8.37
N ALA A 61 7.47 10.49 9.27
CA ALA A 61 7.86 11.89 9.26
C ALA A 61 9.09 12.19 10.11
N VAL A 62 9.22 11.55 11.27
CA VAL A 62 10.26 11.88 12.26
C VAL A 62 11.56 11.11 11.98
N PRO A 63 12.69 11.80 11.77
CA PRO A 63 14.00 11.16 11.69
C PRO A 63 14.39 10.55 13.04
N HIS A 64 15.11 9.44 12.98
CA HIS A 64 15.60 8.78 14.19
C HIS A 64 16.74 9.59 14.82
N ILE A 65 16.73 9.72 16.16
CA ILE A 65 17.68 10.55 16.89
C ILE A 65 19.15 10.10 16.73
N MET A 66 19.41 8.83 16.50
CA MET A 66 20.76 8.29 16.42
C MET A 66 21.45 8.56 15.08
N ASP A 67 20.72 8.59 13.98
CA ASP A 67 21.28 8.68 12.62
C ASP A 67 20.65 9.76 11.74
N GLY A 68 19.60 10.42 12.22
CA GLY A 68 18.89 11.45 11.48
C GLY A 68 18.13 10.93 10.24
N LEU A 69 17.99 9.62 10.09
CA LEU A 69 17.34 9.02 8.94
C LEU A 69 15.86 8.74 9.21
N LYS A 70 15.04 9.03 8.23
CA LYS A 70 13.64 8.54 8.20
C LYS A 70 13.61 7.03 7.92
N PRO A 71 12.58 6.30 8.35
CA PRO A 71 12.50 4.86 8.14
C PRO A 71 12.67 4.41 6.69
N VAL A 72 12.10 5.12 5.72
CA VAL A 72 12.26 4.82 4.29
C VAL A 72 13.72 4.95 3.84
N GLN A 73 14.42 5.98 4.28
CA GLN A 73 15.82 6.22 3.93
C GLN A 73 16.73 5.11 4.48
N ARG A 74 16.50 4.68 5.71
CA ARG A 74 17.23 3.56 6.31
C ARG A 74 16.99 2.26 5.58
N ARG A 75 15.75 1.98 5.18
CA ARG A 75 15.40 0.78 4.40
C ARG A 75 16.07 0.78 3.02
N ILE A 76 16.15 1.94 2.36
CA ILE A 76 16.87 2.10 1.09
C ILE A 76 18.35 1.83 1.28
N LEU A 77 19.00 2.45 2.25
CA LEU A 77 20.44 2.24 2.51
C LEU A 77 20.74 0.78 2.89
N HIS A 78 19.88 0.15 3.69
CA HIS A 78 19.98 -1.27 4.00
C HIS A 78 19.91 -2.14 2.74
N THR A 79 18.97 -1.85 1.86
CA THR A 79 18.83 -2.56 0.58
C THR A 79 20.05 -2.39 -0.31
N MET A 80 20.53 -1.15 -0.46
CA MET A 80 21.72 -0.85 -1.25
C MET A 80 22.94 -1.62 -0.72
N ARG A 81 23.15 -1.66 0.58
CA ARG A 81 24.25 -2.43 1.19
C ARG A 81 24.14 -3.94 0.91
N ARG A 82 22.92 -4.48 0.89
CA ARG A 82 22.72 -5.90 0.57
C ARG A 82 22.96 -6.24 -0.89
N MET A 83 22.71 -5.29 -1.78
CA MET A 83 22.90 -5.43 -3.21
C MET A 83 24.30 -5.02 -3.69
N ASP A 84 25.13 -4.54 -2.78
CA ASP A 84 26.47 -4.05 -3.10
C ASP A 84 27.39 -5.21 -3.48
N ASP A 85 27.62 -5.33 -4.78
CA ASP A 85 28.57 -6.26 -5.43
C ASP A 85 29.73 -5.52 -6.10
N GLY A 86 29.91 -4.23 -5.81
CA GLY A 86 30.91 -3.36 -6.42
C GLY A 86 30.52 -2.85 -7.81
N ARG A 87 29.29 -3.13 -8.29
CA ARG A 87 28.78 -2.68 -9.59
C ARG A 87 27.66 -1.66 -9.42
N TYR A 88 27.46 -0.86 -10.45
CA TYR A 88 26.34 0.05 -10.50
C TYR A 88 25.02 -0.70 -10.71
N ASN A 89 24.08 -0.49 -9.82
CA ASN A 89 22.75 -1.04 -9.91
C ASN A 89 21.76 -0.02 -10.48
N LYS A 90 20.80 -0.49 -11.29
CA LYS A 90 19.71 0.38 -11.78
C LYS A 90 18.83 0.78 -10.62
N VAL A 91 18.41 2.04 -10.59
CA VAL A 91 17.47 2.57 -9.57
C VAL A 91 16.21 1.71 -9.44
N ALA A 92 15.66 1.23 -10.57
CA ALA A 92 14.49 0.37 -10.56
C ALA A 92 14.73 -0.96 -9.78
N ASN A 93 15.91 -1.53 -9.86
CA ASN A 93 16.26 -2.75 -9.13
C ASN A 93 16.34 -2.48 -7.62
N ILE A 94 16.95 -1.35 -7.24
CA ILE A 94 17.04 -0.93 -5.83
C ILE A 94 15.65 -0.69 -5.25
N VAL A 95 14.79 0.01 -5.99
CA VAL A 95 13.40 0.27 -5.58
C VAL A 95 12.63 -1.04 -5.42
N GLY A 96 12.71 -1.94 -6.39
CA GLY A 96 12.05 -3.25 -6.34
C GLY A 96 12.48 -4.09 -5.14
N GLU A 97 13.77 -4.10 -4.83
CA GLU A 97 14.29 -4.83 -3.66
C GLU A 97 13.90 -4.14 -2.34
N ALA A 98 13.89 -2.81 -2.31
CA ALA A 98 13.48 -2.03 -1.14
C ALA A 98 11.99 -2.22 -0.79
N MET A 99 11.13 -2.49 -1.77
CA MET A 99 9.72 -2.78 -1.55
C MET A 99 9.48 -3.99 -0.64
N LYS A 100 10.42 -4.92 -0.56
CA LYS A 100 10.35 -6.06 0.37
C LYS A 100 10.36 -5.63 1.85
N PHE A 101 10.96 -4.49 2.14
CA PHE A 101 11.10 -3.93 3.49
C PHE A 101 10.17 -2.75 3.75
N HIS A 102 9.61 -2.17 2.70
CA HIS A 102 8.76 -0.99 2.79
C HIS A 102 7.40 -1.27 2.13
N PRO A 103 6.32 -1.45 2.90
CA PRO A 103 5.01 -1.90 2.40
C PRO A 103 4.21 -0.79 1.70
N HIS A 104 4.85 0.30 1.31
CA HIS A 104 4.26 1.42 0.59
C HIS A 104 4.71 1.40 -0.87
N GLY A 105 3.99 2.09 -1.76
CA GLY A 105 4.25 2.07 -3.19
C GLY A 105 5.66 2.51 -3.61
N ASP A 106 6.08 2.06 -4.77
CA ASP A 106 7.39 2.31 -5.39
C ASP A 106 7.72 3.80 -5.59
N ALA A 107 6.71 4.63 -5.87
CA ALA A 107 6.87 6.06 -6.07
C ALA A 107 7.54 6.74 -4.87
N SER A 108 7.09 6.45 -3.65
CA SER A 108 7.65 7.04 -2.43
C SER A 108 9.11 6.64 -2.18
N ILE A 109 9.46 5.40 -2.52
CA ILE A 109 10.82 4.87 -2.40
C ILE A 109 11.72 5.55 -3.44
N LYS A 110 11.24 5.67 -4.68
CA LYS A 110 11.97 6.31 -5.77
C LYS A 110 12.28 7.79 -5.45
N ASP A 111 11.29 8.54 -4.99
CA ASP A 111 11.46 9.94 -4.63
C ASP A 111 12.45 10.11 -3.47
N ALA A 112 12.37 9.27 -2.46
CA ALA A 112 13.31 9.27 -1.34
C ALA A 112 14.73 8.93 -1.79
N LEU A 113 14.91 7.98 -2.71
CA LEU A 113 16.21 7.60 -3.25
C LEU A 113 16.83 8.73 -4.06
N VAL A 114 16.03 9.39 -4.91
CA VAL A 114 16.49 10.55 -5.70
C VAL A 114 16.91 11.69 -4.78
N GLN A 115 16.13 11.99 -3.74
CA GLN A 115 16.48 13.01 -2.75
C GLN A 115 17.77 12.69 -1.99
N LEU A 116 18.01 11.41 -1.65
CA LEU A 116 19.27 10.98 -1.02
C LEU A 116 20.46 11.18 -1.95
N GLY A 117 20.30 10.90 -3.24
CA GLY A 117 21.37 11.04 -4.23
C GLY A 117 21.65 12.47 -4.68
N GLN A 118 20.68 13.39 -4.51
CA GLN A 118 20.83 14.80 -4.88
C GLN A 118 21.27 15.71 -3.74
N LYS A 119 21.35 15.17 -2.54
CA LYS A 119 21.76 15.95 -1.38
C LYS A 119 23.29 16.05 -1.38
N GLU A 120 23.76 17.22 -1.76
CA GLU A 120 25.15 17.63 -1.59
C GLU A 120 25.49 17.94 -0.12
#